data_113f640d8cda27d80c11bd9154cfd339
#
_entry.id   113f640d8cda27d80c11bd9154cfd339
#
_cell.length_a   1.000
_cell.length_b   1.000
_cell.length_c   1.000
_cell.angle_alpha   90.00
_cell.angle_beta   90.00
_cell.angle_gamma   90.00
#
_symmetry.space_group_name_H-M   'P 1'
#
loop_
_entity.id
_entity.type
_entity.pdbx_description
1 polymer ?
#
loop_
_entity_poly.entity_id
_entity_poly.type
_entity_poly.pdbx_seq_one_letter_code
_entity_poly.pdbx_strand_id
1 'polypeptide(L)'
;MLEDPTHAAAPFDHSQADIILRSSDNIDFRVFKLFLSLASPFFETLFNIPQPADENADQEVKDGLAVIPVTEDSKTLDALLRFCYPCTLADDPDLEALKDAVDVLEAARKYSLDVIEKKARKAIVHPKILEAESLRCFVIAHRGRLREETLLAARYTLTQPLIPSWFQEIELLSATELLSLLTYHKKCGDAVYALSLDLLWIKIHYGTSQACSWLSGQYTYGDSYGRECREDCRCPRQDTPRYKLFDVSLQWWENFMEETLQHCETSRAKKP
;
A
#
# COMPACT_ATOMS: atom_id res chain seq x y z
N MET A 1 -26.21 -26.63 11.62
CA MET A 1 -25.28 -27.22 12.58
C MET A 1 -24.12 -26.23 12.63
N LEU A 2 -23.87 -25.64 13.80
CA LEU A 2 -22.63 -24.87 14.00
C LEU A 2 -21.54 -25.93 14.12
N GLU A 3 -20.57 -25.90 13.24
CA GLU A 3 -19.39 -26.75 13.30
C GLU A 3 -18.62 -26.40 14.57
N ASP A 4 -18.09 -27.43 15.26
CA ASP A 4 -17.25 -27.19 16.43
C ASP A 4 -16.03 -26.37 16.04
N PRO A 5 -15.63 -25.32 16.83
CA PRO A 5 -14.51 -24.47 16.50
C PRO A 5 -13.22 -25.29 16.40
N THR A 6 -12.50 -25.08 15.28
CA THR A 6 -11.20 -25.70 15.04
C THR A 6 -10.10 -24.91 15.73
N HIS A 7 -8.94 -25.52 15.99
CA HIS A 7 -7.80 -24.82 16.60
C HIS A 7 -6.83 -24.32 15.57
N ALA A 8 -6.28 -23.13 15.81
CA ALA A 8 -5.17 -22.61 15.02
C ALA A 8 -3.91 -23.47 15.18
N ALA A 9 -3.04 -23.45 14.18
CA ALA A 9 -1.74 -24.10 14.25
C ALA A 9 -0.73 -23.30 15.08
N ALA A 10 0.43 -23.89 15.36
CA ALA A 10 1.54 -23.19 16.02
C ALA A 10 1.87 -21.86 15.30
N PRO A 11 2.14 -20.80 16.05
CA PRO A 11 2.43 -20.74 17.49
C PRO A 11 1.18 -20.48 18.38
N PHE A 12 -0.04 -20.58 17.83
CA PHE A 12 -1.29 -20.22 18.52
C PHE A 12 -2.05 -21.43 19.07
N ASP A 13 -1.32 -22.48 19.44
CA ASP A 13 -1.83 -23.73 20.02
C ASP A 13 -1.21 -24.05 21.41
N HIS A 14 -0.45 -23.08 21.96
CA HIS A 14 0.35 -23.33 23.16
C HIS A 14 -0.53 -23.62 24.40
N SER A 15 -0.20 -24.67 25.12
CA SER A 15 -0.99 -25.14 26.28
C SER A 15 -0.99 -24.16 27.47
N GLN A 16 0.02 -23.31 27.60
CA GLN A 16 0.14 -22.28 28.64
C GLN A 16 -0.42 -20.91 28.24
N ALA A 17 -1.05 -20.83 27.08
CA ALA A 17 -1.79 -19.62 26.72
C ALA A 17 -2.88 -19.32 27.75
N ASP A 18 -3.19 -18.08 27.95
CA ASP A 18 -4.09 -17.62 29.03
C ASP A 18 -5.41 -17.02 28.53
N ILE A 19 -5.62 -17.00 27.20
CA ILE A 19 -6.86 -16.56 26.56
C ILE A 19 -7.02 -17.20 25.17
N ILE A 20 -8.27 -17.29 24.69
CA ILE A 20 -8.62 -17.70 23.33
C ILE A 20 -9.24 -16.51 22.60
N LEU A 21 -8.70 -16.18 21.43
CA LEU A 21 -9.37 -15.31 20.46
C LEU A 21 -10.01 -16.20 19.39
N ARG A 22 -11.31 -16.04 19.15
CA ARG A 22 -12.04 -16.78 18.11
C ARG A 22 -12.27 -15.89 16.90
N SER A 23 -11.77 -16.31 15.75
CA SER A 23 -11.98 -15.63 14.47
C SER A 23 -13.43 -15.74 14.00
N SER A 24 -13.82 -14.89 13.04
CA SER A 24 -15.18 -14.89 12.47
C SER A 24 -15.53 -16.16 11.70
N ASP A 25 -14.53 -16.89 11.22
CA ASP A 25 -14.63 -18.20 10.57
C ASP A 25 -14.45 -19.37 11.54
N ASN A 26 -14.65 -19.11 12.85
CA ASN A 26 -14.73 -20.10 13.92
C ASN A 26 -13.44 -20.89 14.19
N ILE A 27 -12.28 -20.22 14.14
CA ILE A 27 -10.98 -20.78 14.50
C ILE A 27 -10.51 -20.20 15.84
N ASP A 28 -10.12 -21.04 16.77
CA ASP A 28 -9.65 -20.67 18.10
C ASP A 28 -8.13 -20.51 18.14
N PHE A 29 -7.67 -19.30 18.45
CA PHE A 29 -6.26 -18.94 18.64
C PHE A 29 -5.95 -18.85 20.13
N ARG A 30 -5.10 -19.74 20.63
CA ARG A 30 -4.60 -19.68 22.01
C ARG A 30 -3.44 -18.69 22.08
N VAL A 31 -3.63 -17.59 22.82
CA VAL A 31 -2.68 -16.49 22.83
C VAL A 31 -2.32 -16.06 24.25
N PHE A 32 -1.20 -15.34 24.39
CA PHE A 32 -0.75 -14.76 25.65
C PHE A 32 -1.19 -13.32 25.75
N LYS A 33 -2.01 -12.98 26.75
CA LYS A 33 -2.46 -11.61 27.04
C LYS A 33 -1.28 -10.65 27.15
N LEU A 34 -0.16 -11.09 27.71
CA LEU A 34 1.03 -10.27 27.90
C LEU A 34 1.53 -9.69 26.57
N PHE A 35 1.66 -10.52 25.52
CA PHE A 35 2.18 -10.05 24.23
C PHE A 35 1.22 -9.04 23.58
N LEU A 36 -0.07 -9.29 23.66
CA LEU A 36 -1.09 -8.41 23.11
C LEU A 36 -1.17 -7.09 23.88
N SER A 37 -1.11 -7.13 25.22
CA SER A 37 -1.12 -5.93 26.07
C SER A 37 0.10 -5.05 25.82
N LEU A 38 1.29 -5.65 25.62
CA LEU A 38 2.51 -4.90 25.31
C LEU A 38 2.49 -4.29 23.89
N ALA A 39 1.79 -4.94 22.97
CA ALA A 39 1.68 -4.48 21.58
C ALA A 39 0.62 -3.39 21.40
N SER A 40 -0.44 -3.38 22.22
CA SER A 40 -1.64 -2.57 22.01
C SER A 40 -2.26 -2.05 23.31
N PRO A 41 -2.45 -0.73 23.44
CA PRO A 41 -3.22 -0.13 24.54
C PRO A 41 -4.68 -0.61 24.58
N PHE A 42 -5.24 -0.98 23.43
CA PHE A 42 -6.59 -1.54 23.35
C PHE A 42 -6.67 -2.87 24.09
N PHE A 43 -5.75 -3.80 23.80
CA PHE A 43 -5.72 -5.10 24.48
C PHE A 43 -5.33 -4.97 25.96
N GLU A 44 -4.41 -4.06 26.30
CA GLU A 44 -4.09 -3.77 27.69
C GLU A 44 -5.34 -3.35 28.46
N THR A 45 -6.13 -2.44 27.90
CA THR A 45 -7.38 -1.97 28.51
C THR A 45 -8.41 -3.10 28.57
N LEU A 46 -8.59 -3.86 27.49
CA LEU A 46 -9.55 -4.96 27.40
C LEU A 46 -9.32 -6.02 28.49
N PHE A 47 -8.08 -6.39 28.71
CA PHE A 47 -7.74 -7.44 29.69
C PHE A 47 -7.72 -6.95 31.14
N ASN A 48 -7.62 -5.65 31.36
CA ASN A 48 -7.66 -5.02 32.69
C ASN A 48 -9.07 -4.65 33.14
N ILE A 49 -10.09 -4.70 32.26
CA ILE A 49 -11.49 -4.46 32.64
C ILE A 49 -11.90 -5.57 33.60
N PRO A 50 -12.36 -5.25 34.84
CA PRO A 50 -12.91 -6.24 35.74
C PRO A 50 -14.06 -6.97 35.06
N GLN A 51 -13.96 -8.28 34.96
CA GLN A 51 -15.07 -9.11 34.50
C GLN A 51 -16.22 -8.99 35.53
N PRO A 52 -17.47 -8.73 35.09
CA PRO A 52 -18.58 -8.74 36.04
C PRO A 52 -18.65 -10.09 36.73
N ALA A 53 -18.73 -10.05 38.07
CA ALA A 53 -18.81 -11.26 38.89
C ALA A 53 -20.18 -11.96 38.80
N ASP A 54 -21.04 -11.57 37.89
CA ASP A 54 -22.34 -12.18 37.67
C ASP A 54 -22.16 -13.52 36.96
N GLU A 55 -22.55 -14.62 37.66
CA GLU A 55 -22.60 -15.99 37.12
C GLU A 55 -23.49 -16.13 35.85
N ASN A 56 -24.15 -15.07 35.41
CA ASN A 56 -24.97 -15.00 34.20
C ASN A 56 -24.31 -14.20 33.04
N ALA A 57 -23.04 -13.83 33.15
CA ALA A 57 -22.36 -13.27 31.98
C ALA A 57 -22.10 -14.42 30.99
N ASP A 58 -22.72 -14.35 29.81
CA ASP A 58 -22.58 -15.30 28.69
C ASP A 58 -21.14 -15.33 28.11
N GLN A 59 -20.12 -15.30 28.99
CA GLN A 59 -18.74 -15.42 28.55
C GLN A 59 -18.43 -16.91 28.33
N GLU A 60 -18.25 -17.25 27.06
CA GLU A 60 -17.84 -18.62 26.71
C GLU A 60 -16.46 -18.94 27.31
N VAL A 61 -16.36 -20.08 27.98
CA VAL A 61 -15.13 -20.63 28.52
C VAL A 61 -14.84 -21.97 27.85
N LYS A 62 -13.67 -22.14 27.26
CA LYS A 62 -13.22 -23.37 26.64
C LYS A 62 -11.87 -23.77 27.23
N ASP A 63 -11.75 -25.01 27.68
CA ASP A 63 -10.54 -25.55 28.34
C ASP A 63 -10.06 -24.69 29.54
N GLY A 64 -11.00 -24.06 30.26
CA GLY A 64 -10.69 -23.15 31.37
C GLY A 64 -10.21 -21.76 30.96
N LEU A 65 -10.18 -21.45 29.69
CA LEU A 65 -9.79 -20.15 29.15
C LEU A 65 -11.01 -19.36 28.65
N ALA A 66 -11.02 -18.06 28.91
CA ALA A 66 -12.05 -17.19 28.37
C ALA A 66 -11.90 -17.11 26.85
N VAL A 67 -13.02 -17.17 26.13
CA VAL A 67 -13.07 -17.02 24.67
C VAL A 67 -13.58 -15.62 24.34
N ILE A 68 -12.81 -14.88 23.54
CA ILE A 68 -13.20 -13.57 23.01
C ILE A 68 -13.41 -13.70 21.51
N PRO A 69 -14.66 -13.54 21.00
CA PRO A 69 -14.90 -13.50 19.56
C PRO A 69 -14.38 -12.20 18.97
N VAL A 70 -13.70 -12.30 17.83
CA VAL A 70 -13.23 -11.17 17.03
C VAL A 70 -13.89 -11.19 15.66
N THR A 71 -13.86 -10.06 14.95
CA THR A 71 -14.55 -9.93 13.66
C THR A 71 -13.66 -10.30 12.47
N GLU A 72 -12.37 -10.42 12.70
CA GLU A 72 -11.36 -10.78 11.72
C GLU A 72 -11.47 -12.29 11.38
N ASP A 73 -11.21 -12.62 10.12
CA ASP A 73 -11.04 -14.02 9.72
C ASP A 73 -9.72 -14.59 10.23
N SER A 74 -9.61 -15.90 10.20
CA SER A 74 -8.43 -16.61 10.73
C SER A 74 -7.13 -16.19 10.06
N LYS A 75 -7.14 -15.90 8.76
CA LYS A 75 -5.96 -15.48 8.02
C LYS A 75 -5.47 -14.12 8.48
N THR A 76 -6.38 -13.16 8.60
CA THR A 76 -6.08 -11.80 9.08
C THR A 76 -5.64 -11.83 10.54
N LEU A 77 -6.32 -12.61 11.37
CA LEU A 77 -5.98 -12.75 12.78
C LEU A 77 -4.61 -13.41 12.98
N ASP A 78 -4.29 -14.48 12.23
CA ASP A 78 -2.97 -15.12 12.27
C ASP A 78 -1.87 -14.11 11.93
N ALA A 79 -2.02 -13.37 10.84
CA ALA A 79 -1.05 -12.36 10.43
C ALA A 79 -0.88 -11.25 11.49
N LEU A 80 -1.98 -10.74 12.05
CA LEU A 80 -1.95 -9.72 13.08
C LEU A 80 -1.24 -10.20 14.35
N LEU A 81 -1.55 -11.42 14.80
CA LEU A 81 -0.98 -12.01 16.01
C LEU A 81 0.52 -12.31 15.86
N ARG A 82 0.96 -12.77 14.68
CA ARG A 82 2.39 -12.97 14.40
C ARG A 82 3.18 -11.68 14.57
N PHE A 83 2.66 -10.55 14.12
CA PHE A 83 3.30 -9.24 14.34
C PHE A 83 3.35 -8.82 15.81
N CYS A 84 2.45 -9.30 16.66
CA CYS A 84 2.44 -9.01 18.08
C CYS A 84 3.42 -9.90 18.88
N TYR A 85 3.80 -11.04 18.31
CA TYR A 85 4.66 -12.02 18.97
C TYR A 85 6.14 -11.69 18.78
N PRO A 86 7.02 -12.09 19.72
CA PRO A 86 8.45 -12.04 19.51
C PRO A 86 8.86 -12.85 18.27
N CYS A 87 9.81 -12.35 17.48
CA CYS A 87 10.32 -13.03 16.28
C CYS A 87 10.97 -14.40 16.55
N THR A 88 11.25 -14.72 17.81
CA THR A 88 11.71 -16.06 18.24
C THR A 88 10.59 -17.08 18.33
N LEU A 89 9.34 -16.65 18.36
CA LEU A 89 8.15 -17.50 18.49
C LEU A 89 7.31 -17.52 17.21
N ALA A 90 7.30 -16.44 16.46
CA ALA A 90 6.57 -16.31 15.22
C ALA A 90 7.36 -15.44 14.22
N ASP A 91 7.48 -15.90 12.98
CA ASP A 91 8.02 -15.10 11.90
C ASP A 91 7.00 -14.02 11.49
N ASP A 92 7.48 -12.86 11.07
CA ASP A 92 6.63 -11.82 10.48
C ASP A 92 5.89 -12.41 9.26
N PRO A 93 4.57 -12.21 9.13
CA PRO A 93 3.83 -12.73 7.99
C PRO A 93 4.19 -11.97 6.71
N ASP A 94 4.18 -12.67 5.60
CA ASP A 94 4.34 -12.05 4.28
C ASP A 94 2.99 -11.57 3.75
N LEU A 95 2.86 -10.25 3.55
CA LEU A 95 1.65 -9.62 3.04
C LEU A 95 1.81 -9.41 1.51
N GLU A 96 1.84 -10.52 0.75
CA GLU A 96 2.07 -10.47 -0.70
C GLU A 96 0.86 -10.01 -1.50
N ALA A 97 -0.35 -10.23 -1.00
CA ALA A 97 -1.57 -9.80 -1.66
C ALA A 97 -2.08 -8.47 -1.10
N LEU A 98 -2.56 -7.59 -1.98
CA LEU A 98 -3.14 -6.31 -1.59
C LEU A 98 -4.28 -6.47 -0.56
N LYS A 99 -5.15 -7.47 -0.76
CA LYS A 99 -6.25 -7.75 0.15
C LYS A 99 -5.75 -8.03 1.57
N ASP A 100 -4.74 -8.89 1.71
CA ASP A 100 -4.19 -9.26 3.02
C ASP A 100 -3.59 -8.04 3.74
N ALA A 101 -2.88 -7.19 3.00
CA ALA A 101 -2.32 -5.96 3.55
C ALA A 101 -3.40 -4.97 4.01
N VAL A 102 -4.53 -4.90 3.30
CA VAL A 102 -5.68 -4.05 3.66
C VAL A 102 -6.40 -4.59 4.89
N ASP A 103 -6.69 -5.88 4.92
CA ASP A 103 -7.39 -6.52 6.05
C ASP A 103 -6.55 -6.38 7.34
N VAL A 104 -5.24 -6.58 7.27
CA VAL A 104 -4.32 -6.35 8.40
C VAL A 104 -4.24 -4.87 8.78
N LEU A 105 -4.28 -3.94 7.82
CA LEU A 105 -4.31 -2.50 8.10
C LEU A 105 -5.55 -2.10 8.89
N GLU A 106 -6.72 -2.59 8.49
CA GLU A 106 -7.99 -2.30 9.16
C GLU A 106 -8.00 -2.88 10.58
N ALA A 107 -7.57 -4.12 10.75
CA ALA A 107 -7.43 -4.76 12.04
C ALA A 107 -6.43 -4.03 12.95
N ALA A 108 -5.26 -3.62 12.42
CA ALA A 108 -4.26 -2.87 13.17
C ALA A 108 -4.79 -1.53 13.69
N ARG A 109 -5.58 -0.82 12.89
CA ARG A 109 -6.24 0.42 13.30
C ARG A 109 -7.29 0.18 14.39
N LYS A 110 -8.13 -0.84 14.20
CA LYS A 110 -9.17 -1.24 15.17
C LYS A 110 -8.56 -1.52 16.54
N TYR A 111 -7.44 -2.23 16.57
CA TYR A 111 -6.77 -2.62 17.81
C TYR A 111 -5.64 -1.67 18.24
N SER A 112 -5.52 -0.47 17.65
CA SER A 112 -4.50 0.53 18.00
C SER A 112 -3.06 -0.01 17.98
N LEU A 113 -2.72 -0.73 16.92
CA LEU A 113 -1.42 -1.37 16.69
C LEU A 113 -0.57 -0.53 15.72
N ASP A 114 -0.09 0.63 16.15
CA ASP A 114 0.58 1.64 15.30
C ASP A 114 1.77 1.10 14.49
N VAL A 115 2.55 0.18 15.08
CA VAL A 115 3.71 -0.42 14.41
C VAL A 115 3.27 -1.32 13.28
N ILE A 116 2.21 -2.09 13.50
CA ILE A 116 1.64 -3.02 12.51
C ILE A 116 0.94 -2.22 11.41
N GLU A 117 0.21 -1.16 11.77
CA GLU A 117 -0.36 -0.24 10.79
C GLU A 117 0.72 0.26 9.81
N LYS A 118 1.89 0.69 10.33
CA LYS A 118 3.00 1.14 9.48
C LYS A 118 3.55 0.03 8.58
N LYS A 119 3.63 -1.21 9.06
CA LYS A 119 4.07 -2.36 8.26
C LYS A 119 3.05 -2.67 7.15
N ALA A 120 1.76 -2.71 7.47
CA ALA A 120 0.69 -2.96 6.49
C ALA A 120 0.62 -1.85 5.42
N ARG A 121 0.76 -0.57 5.80
CA ARG A 121 0.86 0.56 4.86
C ARG A 121 1.99 0.38 3.87
N LYS A 122 3.18 -0.02 4.32
CA LYS A 122 4.32 -0.31 3.44
C LYS A 122 4.05 -1.49 2.50
N ALA A 123 3.33 -2.51 2.98
CA ALA A 123 2.96 -3.65 2.15
C ALA A 123 2.01 -3.24 1.01
N ILE A 124 1.00 -2.38 1.26
CA ILE A 124 0.08 -1.86 0.23
C ILE A 124 0.82 -1.22 -0.95
N VAL A 125 1.93 -0.53 -0.67
CA VAL A 125 2.74 0.13 -1.71
C VAL A 125 4.01 -0.64 -2.06
N HIS A 126 4.04 -1.94 -1.79
CA HIS A 126 5.15 -2.77 -2.23
C HIS A 126 5.22 -2.80 -3.77
N PRO A 127 6.42 -2.69 -4.40
CA PRO A 127 6.55 -2.60 -5.85
C PRO A 127 5.79 -3.68 -6.62
N LYS A 128 5.83 -4.93 -6.18
CA LYS A 128 5.09 -6.04 -6.81
C LYS A 128 3.57 -5.77 -6.87
N ILE A 129 2.99 -5.25 -5.79
CA ILE A 129 1.57 -4.94 -5.70
C ILE A 129 1.23 -3.73 -6.56
N LEU A 130 2.05 -2.67 -6.48
CA LEU A 130 1.87 -1.46 -7.28
C LEU A 130 1.98 -1.74 -8.79
N GLU A 131 2.89 -2.60 -9.21
CA GLU A 131 3.02 -3.01 -10.62
C GLU A 131 1.81 -3.80 -11.11
N ALA A 132 1.17 -4.56 -10.25
CA ALA A 132 0.01 -5.36 -10.61
C ALA A 132 -1.32 -4.58 -10.53
N GLU A 133 -1.51 -3.77 -9.47
CA GLU A 133 -2.81 -3.22 -9.08
C GLU A 133 -2.72 -1.73 -8.68
N SER A 134 -1.93 -0.92 -9.39
CA SER A 134 -1.64 0.48 -9.01
C SER A 134 -2.88 1.35 -8.77
N LEU A 135 -3.90 1.26 -9.64
CA LEU A 135 -5.12 2.04 -9.47
C LEU A 135 -5.94 1.58 -8.26
N ARG A 136 -5.98 0.28 -7.99
CA ARG A 136 -6.64 -0.27 -6.81
C ARG A 136 -5.93 0.19 -5.53
N CYS A 137 -4.58 0.14 -5.52
CA CYS A 137 -3.78 0.70 -4.42
C CYS A 137 -4.05 2.20 -4.22
N PHE A 138 -4.17 2.96 -5.32
CA PHE A 138 -4.52 4.39 -5.25
C PHE A 138 -5.88 4.61 -4.58
N VAL A 139 -6.91 3.88 -4.99
CA VAL A 139 -8.26 4.01 -4.42
C VAL A 139 -8.25 3.68 -2.92
N ILE A 140 -7.64 2.56 -2.54
CA ILE A 140 -7.55 2.10 -1.15
C ILE A 140 -6.77 3.09 -0.29
N ALA A 141 -5.59 3.52 -0.73
CA ALA A 141 -4.76 4.47 -0.01
C ALA A 141 -5.47 5.84 0.15
N HIS A 142 -6.12 6.31 -0.92
CA HIS A 142 -6.87 7.56 -0.88
C HIS A 142 -8.05 7.51 0.09
N ARG A 143 -8.85 6.44 0.07
CA ARG A 143 -9.94 6.23 1.02
C ARG A 143 -9.45 6.07 2.45
N GLY A 144 -8.32 5.40 2.63
CA GLY A 144 -7.65 5.24 3.91
C GLY A 144 -6.95 6.50 4.44
N ARG A 145 -6.97 7.62 3.68
CA ARG A 145 -6.27 8.88 3.98
C ARG A 145 -4.76 8.70 4.17
N LEU A 146 -4.19 7.78 3.42
CA LEU A 146 -2.76 7.47 3.40
C LEU A 146 -2.08 8.33 2.33
N ARG A 147 -1.69 9.56 2.68
CA ARG A 147 -1.22 10.55 1.71
C ARG A 147 -0.01 10.06 0.91
N GLU A 148 1.03 9.57 1.58
CA GLU A 148 2.27 9.14 0.93
C GLU A 148 2.03 7.95 0.00
N GLU A 149 1.27 6.97 0.46
CA GLU A 149 0.90 5.79 -0.29
C GLU A 149 0.02 6.14 -1.50
N THR A 150 -0.91 7.10 -1.34
CA THR A 150 -1.75 7.61 -2.45
C THR A 150 -0.90 8.25 -3.54
N LEU A 151 0.07 9.08 -3.17
CA LEU A 151 0.98 9.73 -4.12
C LEU A 151 1.84 8.69 -4.86
N LEU A 152 2.36 7.71 -4.14
CA LEU A 152 3.18 6.66 -4.73
C LEU A 152 2.35 5.80 -5.69
N ALA A 153 1.16 5.37 -5.27
CA ALA A 153 0.26 4.59 -6.12
C ALA A 153 -0.16 5.37 -7.39
N ALA A 154 -0.50 6.67 -7.26
CA ALA A 154 -0.82 7.52 -8.40
C ALA A 154 0.31 7.60 -9.43
N ARG A 155 1.58 7.57 -9.00
CA ARG A 155 2.72 7.52 -9.93
C ARG A 155 2.78 6.20 -10.70
N TYR A 156 2.55 5.09 -9.99
CA TYR A 156 2.55 3.79 -10.64
C TYR A 156 1.41 3.64 -11.65
N THR A 157 0.29 4.36 -11.48
CA THR A 157 -0.78 4.36 -12.49
C THR A 157 -0.33 4.94 -13.84
N LEU A 158 0.72 5.77 -13.90
CA LEU A 158 1.29 6.26 -15.15
C LEU A 158 1.97 5.17 -15.99
N THR A 159 2.34 4.05 -15.39
CA THR A 159 2.99 2.92 -16.08
C THR A 159 2.01 1.86 -16.55
N GLN A 160 0.73 2.01 -16.21
CA GLN A 160 -0.34 1.06 -16.48
C GLN A 160 -1.34 1.63 -17.50
N PRO A 161 -2.15 0.79 -18.15
CA PRO A 161 -3.25 1.25 -18.99
C PRO A 161 -4.19 2.15 -18.19
N LEU A 162 -4.63 3.26 -18.78
CA LEU A 162 -5.52 4.24 -18.14
C LEU A 162 -6.89 3.63 -17.79
N ILE A 163 -7.32 2.64 -18.54
CA ILE A 163 -8.57 1.91 -18.32
C ILE A 163 -8.18 0.48 -17.94
N PRO A 164 -8.12 0.18 -16.63
CA PRO A 164 -7.83 -1.17 -16.15
C PRO A 164 -9.05 -2.08 -16.27
N SER A 165 -8.86 -3.38 -15.97
CA SER A 165 -9.99 -4.28 -15.72
C SER A 165 -10.79 -3.82 -14.50
N TRP A 166 -12.08 -4.16 -14.47
CA TRP A 166 -12.95 -3.81 -13.33
C TRP A 166 -12.48 -4.47 -12.03
N PHE A 167 -12.58 -3.72 -10.92
CA PHE A 167 -12.35 -4.19 -9.55
C PHE A 167 -13.34 -3.49 -8.61
N GLN A 168 -13.69 -4.14 -7.51
CA GLN A 168 -14.79 -3.71 -6.65
C GLN A 168 -14.57 -2.32 -6.03
N GLU A 169 -13.37 -2.03 -5.57
CA GLU A 169 -13.03 -0.78 -4.88
C GLU A 169 -13.12 0.45 -5.79
N ILE A 170 -13.25 0.28 -7.12
CA ILE A 170 -13.45 1.41 -8.05
C ILE A 170 -14.73 2.19 -7.72
N GLU A 171 -15.74 1.53 -7.15
CA GLU A 171 -17.00 2.16 -6.73
C GLU A 171 -16.79 3.15 -5.57
N LEU A 172 -15.70 3.04 -4.86
CA LEU A 172 -15.33 3.96 -3.79
C LEU A 172 -14.76 5.28 -4.33
N LEU A 173 -14.36 5.33 -5.60
CA LEU A 173 -13.78 6.50 -6.22
C LEU A 173 -14.89 7.42 -6.76
N SER A 174 -14.90 8.66 -6.32
CA SER A 174 -15.81 9.66 -6.88
C SER A 174 -15.38 10.11 -8.27
N ALA A 175 -16.32 10.59 -9.08
CA ALA A 175 -16.01 11.14 -10.40
C ALA A 175 -15.00 12.31 -10.34
N THR A 176 -15.03 13.10 -9.27
CA THR A 176 -14.11 14.22 -9.06
C THR A 176 -12.68 13.72 -8.79
N GLU A 177 -12.54 12.67 -7.96
CA GLU A 177 -11.25 12.06 -7.65
C GLU A 177 -10.65 11.40 -8.89
N LEU A 178 -11.48 10.69 -9.67
CA LEU A 178 -11.06 10.12 -10.95
C LEU A 178 -10.64 11.22 -11.93
N LEU A 179 -11.42 12.30 -12.06
CA LEU A 179 -11.06 13.42 -12.92
C LEU A 179 -9.73 14.07 -12.51
N SER A 180 -9.47 14.16 -11.22
CA SER A 180 -8.19 14.64 -10.69
C SER A 180 -7.02 13.75 -11.10
N LEU A 181 -7.18 12.43 -11.01
CA LEU A 181 -6.17 11.47 -11.46
C LEU A 181 -5.95 11.56 -12.97
N LEU A 182 -7.03 11.64 -13.78
CA LEU A 182 -6.93 11.80 -15.23
C LEU A 182 -6.26 13.13 -15.64
N THR A 183 -6.54 14.19 -14.90
CA THR A 183 -5.89 15.48 -15.09
C THR A 183 -4.39 15.41 -14.79
N TYR A 184 -4.02 14.67 -13.74
CA TYR A 184 -2.63 14.37 -13.44
C TYR A 184 -1.94 13.61 -14.59
N HIS A 185 -2.55 12.54 -15.10
CA HIS A 185 -2.04 11.80 -16.26
C HIS A 185 -1.82 12.71 -17.47
N LYS A 186 -2.84 13.54 -17.80
CA LYS A 186 -2.73 14.48 -18.90
C LYS A 186 -1.55 15.46 -18.72
N LYS A 187 -1.43 16.06 -17.54
CA LYS A 187 -0.35 17.02 -17.27
C LYS A 187 1.04 16.38 -17.30
N CYS A 188 1.17 15.13 -16.81
CA CYS A 188 2.41 14.37 -16.97
C CYS A 188 2.75 14.11 -18.44
N GLY A 189 1.74 13.74 -19.25
CA GLY A 189 1.90 13.55 -20.68
C GLY A 189 2.31 14.86 -21.39
N ASP A 190 1.65 15.97 -21.07
CA ASP A 190 1.98 17.30 -21.63
C ASP A 190 3.42 17.73 -21.27
N ALA A 191 3.86 17.46 -20.02
CA ALA A 191 5.22 17.76 -19.59
C ALA A 191 6.28 16.92 -20.33
N VAL A 192 6.01 15.61 -20.50
CA VAL A 192 6.88 14.72 -21.28
C VAL A 192 6.95 15.17 -22.73
N TYR A 193 5.79 15.54 -23.32
CA TYR A 193 5.73 16.06 -24.68
C TYR A 193 6.53 17.37 -24.83
N ALA A 194 6.39 18.31 -23.91
CA ALA A 194 7.16 19.55 -23.91
C ALA A 194 8.67 19.30 -23.84
N LEU A 195 9.11 18.33 -23.02
CA LEU A 195 10.52 17.93 -22.93
C LEU A 195 11.02 17.23 -24.21
N SER A 196 10.16 16.56 -24.94
CA SER A 196 10.54 15.95 -26.23
C SER A 196 10.76 17.00 -27.32
N LEU A 197 10.15 18.18 -27.20
CA LEU A 197 10.34 19.31 -28.13
C LEU A 197 11.55 20.15 -27.76
N ASP A 198 11.91 20.27 -26.51
CA ASP A 198 13.08 20.99 -26.03
C ASP A 198 14.21 20.02 -25.68
N LEU A 199 15.14 19.83 -26.61
CA LEU A 199 16.30 18.96 -26.44
C LEU A 199 17.50 19.67 -25.78
N LEU A 200 17.36 20.91 -25.33
CA LEU A 200 18.45 21.69 -24.72
C LEU A 200 19.00 21.00 -23.45
N TRP A 201 18.16 20.29 -22.69
CA TRP A 201 18.58 19.54 -21.51
C TRP A 201 19.53 18.39 -21.83
N ILE A 202 19.49 17.83 -23.06
CA ILE A 202 20.42 16.78 -23.51
C ILE A 202 21.81 17.37 -23.77
N LYS A 203 21.89 18.61 -24.28
CA LYS A 203 23.16 19.29 -24.58
C LYS A 203 23.98 19.58 -23.33
N ILE A 204 23.36 19.83 -22.21
CA ILE A 204 24.04 20.13 -20.94
C ILE A 204 24.84 18.94 -20.40
N HIS A 205 24.45 17.71 -20.73
CA HIS A 205 25.08 16.50 -20.21
C HIS A 205 26.16 15.94 -21.11
N TYR A 206 26.14 16.20 -22.40
CA TYR A 206 26.98 15.54 -23.41
C TYR A 206 27.93 16.46 -24.17
N GLY A 207 28.17 17.67 -23.70
CA GLY A 207 29.18 18.60 -24.21
C GLY A 207 29.53 18.37 -25.69
N THR A 208 28.94 19.15 -26.59
CA THR A 208 29.17 19.20 -28.05
C THR A 208 28.29 18.28 -28.94
N SER A 209 27.47 18.89 -29.60
CA SER A 209 26.90 19.01 -30.94
C SER A 209 26.82 17.83 -31.91
N GLN A 210 27.23 16.62 -31.60
CA GLN A 210 27.07 15.47 -32.50
C GLN A 210 26.16 14.37 -31.99
N ALA A 211 25.59 14.55 -30.84
CA ALA A 211 24.75 13.52 -30.23
C ALA A 211 23.30 13.72 -30.63
N CYS A 212 22.68 12.68 -31.07
CA CYS A 212 21.24 12.44 -31.01
C CYS A 212 20.38 12.99 -32.15
N SER A 213 20.86 12.93 -33.39
CA SER A 213 20.02 13.07 -34.59
C SER A 213 18.85 12.05 -34.65
N TRP A 214 18.98 10.93 -33.96
CA TRP A 214 17.95 9.90 -33.85
C TRP A 214 16.77 10.29 -32.92
N LEU A 215 16.94 11.26 -32.04
CA LEU A 215 15.85 11.79 -31.20
C LEU A 215 15.00 12.84 -31.88
N SER A 216 15.52 13.52 -32.91
CA SER A 216 14.82 14.62 -33.58
C SER A 216 13.85 14.17 -34.67
N GLY A 217 13.76 12.87 -34.96
CA GLY A 217 12.90 12.39 -36.05
C GLY A 217 13.22 12.94 -37.45
N GLN A 218 14.23 13.79 -37.59
CA GLN A 218 14.72 14.29 -38.85
C GLN A 218 15.76 13.32 -39.41
N TYR A 219 15.29 12.24 -39.98
CA TYR A 219 16.07 11.52 -40.99
C TYR A 219 16.17 12.39 -42.23
N THR A 220 17.15 13.29 -42.29
CA THR A 220 17.63 13.75 -43.57
C THR A 220 18.40 12.61 -44.22
N TYR A 221 17.77 11.97 -45.17
CA TYR A 221 18.42 11.08 -46.13
C TYR A 221 19.43 11.90 -46.93
N GLY A 222 20.69 11.73 -46.61
CA GLY A 222 21.77 12.38 -47.35
C GLY A 222 23.09 12.34 -46.57
N ASP A 223 23.78 11.24 -46.66
CA ASP A 223 25.13 11.04 -47.07
C ASP A 223 25.69 9.71 -46.53
N SER A 224 26.09 8.95 -47.49
CA SER A 224 26.80 7.68 -47.37
C SER A 224 28.09 7.79 -46.58
N TYR A 225 28.09 7.45 -45.33
CA TYR A 225 29.22 6.85 -44.63
C TYR A 225 28.70 6.08 -43.41
N GLY A 226 28.37 4.81 -43.61
CA GLY A 226 28.19 3.85 -42.54
C GLY A 226 29.46 3.75 -41.70
N ARG A 227 29.44 4.41 -40.55
CA ARG A 227 30.35 4.07 -39.46
C ARG A 227 29.55 3.34 -38.41
N GLU A 228 29.75 2.03 -38.42
CA GLU A 228 29.42 1.18 -37.30
C GLU A 228 30.02 1.81 -36.03
N CYS A 229 29.18 1.94 -34.98
CA CYS A 229 29.68 2.28 -33.66
C CYS A 229 30.68 1.23 -33.26
N ARG A 230 31.94 1.61 -33.16
CA ARG A 230 33.01 0.78 -32.64
C ARG A 230 32.68 0.39 -31.20
N GLU A 231 33.08 -0.82 -30.82
CA GLU A 231 32.87 -1.42 -29.48
C GLU A 231 33.39 -0.58 -28.29
N ASP A 232 34.16 0.48 -28.56
CA ASP A 232 34.72 1.41 -27.55
C ASP A 232 33.83 2.60 -27.24
N CYS A 233 32.63 2.68 -27.79
CA CYS A 233 31.68 3.74 -27.43
C CYS A 233 31.19 3.52 -26.01
N ARG A 234 31.79 4.21 -25.04
CA ARG A 234 31.27 4.37 -23.66
C ARG A 234 30.00 5.21 -23.67
N CYS A 235 28.97 4.73 -24.34
CA CYS A 235 27.64 5.21 -24.13
C CYS A 235 27.18 4.66 -22.78
N PRO A 236 26.84 5.50 -21.81
CA PRO A 236 26.30 5.02 -20.54
C PRO A 236 24.97 4.34 -20.80
N ARG A 237 25.00 3.02 -20.85
CA ARG A 237 23.83 2.19 -21.24
C ARG A 237 22.77 2.08 -20.17
N GLN A 238 22.90 2.69 -18.99
CA GLN A 238 21.98 2.36 -17.91
C GLN A 238 21.60 3.44 -16.89
N ASP A 239 22.21 4.62 -16.87
CA ASP A 239 21.83 5.56 -15.81
C ASP A 239 21.49 6.91 -16.39
N THR A 240 20.19 7.06 -16.81
CA THR A 240 19.66 8.37 -16.67
C THR A 240 18.46 8.75 -17.48
N PRO A 241 17.93 9.51 -18.06
CA PRO A 241 17.15 10.70 -17.79
C PRO A 241 15.73 10.41 -17.28
N ARG A 242 15.33 9.15 -17.15
CA ARG A 242 14.01 8.81 -16.58
C ARG A 242 13.82 9.36 -15.17
N TYR A 243 14.86 9.39 -14.34
CA TYR A 243 14.77 9.89 -12.96
C TYR A 243 14.61 11.41 -12.84
N LYS A 244 15.22 12.21 -13.70
CA LYS A 244 15.03 13.66 -13.66
C LYS A 244 13.68 14.13 -14.20
N LEU A 245 13.10 13.40 -15.15
CA LEU A 245 11.74 13.62 -15.61
C LEU A 245 10.72 13.38 -14.48
N PHE A 246 10.97 12.39 -13.64
CA PHE A 246 10.14 12.11 -12.48
C PHE A 246 10.28 13.16 -11.38
N ASP A 247 11.45 13.75 -11.17
CA ASP A 247 11.68 14.74 -10.11
C ASP A 247 10.99 16.08 -10.37
N VAL A 248 10.96 16.55 -11.61
CA VAL A 248 10.22 17.78 -11.96
C VAL A 248 8.70 17.59 -11.82
N SER A 249 8.20 16.38 -12.06
CA SER A 249 6.78 16.06 -11.88
C SER A 249 6.37 15.93 -10.41
N LEU A 250 7.32 15.66 -9.50
CA LEU A 250 7.10 15.44 -8.07
C LEU A 250 6.66 16.70 -7.33
N GLN A 251 7.43 17.76 -7.41
CA GLN A 251 7.15 19.02 -6.72
C GLN A 251 5.81 19.62 -7.18
N TRP A 252 5.54 19.52 -8.50
CA TRP A 252 4.28 19.97 -9.06
C TRP A 252 3.10 19.12 -8.59
N TRP A 253 3.29 17.79 -8.49
CA TRP A 253 2.28 16.87 -8.02
C TRP A 253 1.96 17.08 -6.54
N GLU A 254 2.95 17.27 -5.69
CA GLU A 254 2.76 17.56 -4.28
C GLU A 254 1.89 18.81 -4.09
N ASN A 255 2.19 19.87 -4.80
CA ASN A 255 1.39 21.10 -4.77
C ASN A 255 -0.03 20.90 -5.31
N PHE A 256 -0.19 20.15 -6.41
CA PHE A 256 -1.49 19.88 -7.01
C PHE A 256 -2.39 19.00 -6.12
N MET A 257 -1.82 17.98 -5.48
CA MET A 257 -2.57 17.13 -4.57
C MET A 257 -2.93 17.87 -3.29
N GLU A 258 -2.08 18.75 -2.81
CA GLU A 258 -2.34 19.60 -1.66
C GLU A 258 -3.53 20.52 -1.92
N GLU A 259 -3.57 21.18 -3.07
CA GLU A 259 -4.70 22.01 -3.51
C GLU A 259 -6.00 21.19 -3.68
N THR A 260 -5.89 19.97 -4.25
CA THR A 260 -7.05 19.10 -4.48
C THR A 260 -7.62 18.56 -3.17
N LEU A 261 -6.76 18.15 -2.23
CA LEU A 261 -7.17 17.69 -0.90
C LEU A 261 -7.79 18.82 -0.07
N GLN A 262 -7.22 20.02 -0.10
CA GLN A 262 -7.81 21.21 0.53
C GLN A 262 -9.16 21.57 -0.07
N HIS A 263 -9.33 21.41 -1.37
CA HIS A 263 -10.63 21.67 -2.02
C HIS A 263 -11.70 20.65 -1.64
N CYS A 264 -11.33 19.38 -1.47
CA CYS A 264 -12.23 18.34 -0.98
C CYS A 264 -12.64 18.56 0.50
N GLU A 265 -11.71 18.99 1.35
CA GLU A 265 -12.00 19.30 2.76
C GLU A 265 -12.90 20.52 2.91
N THR A 266 -12.66 21.58 2.15
CA THR A 266 -13.49 22.80 2.16
C THR A 266 -14.88 22.57 1.57
N SER A 267 -15.02 21.67 0.59
CA SER A 267 -16.32 21.30 0.02
C SER A 267 -17.15 20.44 0.96
N ARG A 268 -16.53 19.63 1.83
CA ARG A 268 -17.22 18.85 2.88
C ARG A 268 -17.64 19.69 4.08
N ALA A 269 -16.86 20.71 4.43
CA ALA A 269 -17.19 21.63 5.53
C ALA A 269 -18.38 22.55 5.20
N LYS A 270 -18.80 22.63 3.94
CA LYS A 270 -19.91 23.47 3.45
C LYS A 270 -21.24 22.72 3.24
N LYS A 271 -21.32 21.42 3.57
CA LYS A 271 -22.64 20.75 3.60
C LYS A 271 -23.23 20.87 5.00
N PRO A 272 -24.42 21.48 5.13
CA PRO A 272 -25.16 21.61 6.40
C PRO A 272 -25.63 20.27 6.93
#